data_0dfd370042ec37a220bddcfd127fb32d
#
_entry.id   0dfd370042ec37a220bddcfd127fb32d
#
_cell.length_a   1.000
_cell.length_b   1.000
_cell.length_c   1.000
_cell.angle_alpha   90.00
_cell.angle_beta   90.00
_cell.angle_gamma   90.00
#
_symmetry.space_group_name_H-M   'P 1'
#
loop_
_entity.id
_entity.type
_entity.pdbx_description
1 polymer ?
#
loop_
_entity_poly.entity_id
_entity_poly.type
_entity_poly.pdbx_seq_one_letter_code
_entity_poly.pdbx_strand_id
1 'polypeptide(L)'
;SAALSICVYGWFEALNIRTVTITIPTAKLPRGVDRVRIAQLSDVHLGWIIQEQRLAAMLDAVKAAEPDMLVITGDLVDGDMEERQAEVALFRGLKLPHGIYAVTGNHEYHAGIGQALAFKEHAGLRVLRNEAVRAGGVILAGVDDRAARRYGYPVVPDASVLAGMPPNRF
;
A
#
# COMPACT_ATOMS: atom_id res chain seq x y z
N SER A 1 31.42 -13.24 -18.06
CA SER A 1 31.55 -11.88 -18.60
C SER A 1 30.97 -10.89 -17.59
N ALA A 2 31.43 -9.62 -17.62
CA ALA A 2 30.94 -8.58 -16.69
C ALA A 2 29.43 -8.42 -16.74
N ALA A 3 28.79 -8.53 -17.91
CA ALA A 3 27.33 -8.47 -18.06
C ALA A 3 26.63 -9.58 -17.26
N LEU A 4 27.10 -10.81 -17.32
CA LEU A 4 26.53 -11.90 -16.54
C LEU A 4 26.67 -11.66 -15.03
N SER A 5 27.82 -11.16 -14.59
CA SER A 5 28.04 -10.83 -13.17
C SER A 5 27.10 -9.74 -12.69
N ILE A 6 26.85 -8.71 -13.51
CA ILE A 6 25.90 -7.65 -13.21
C ILE A 6 24.46 -8.19 -13.11
N CYS A 7 24.05 -9.07 -14.05
CA CYS A 7 22.73 -9.69 -14.01
C CYS A 7 22.55 -10.57 -12.76
N VAL A 8 23.56 -11.37 -12.43
CA VAL A 8 23.53 -12.23 -11.21
C VAL A 8 23.47 -11.37 -9.96
N TYR A 9 24.30 -10.32 -9.86
CA TYR A 9 24.25 -9.40 -8.73
C TYR A 9 22.89 -8.70 -8.62
N GLY A 10 22.37 -8.19 -9.74
CA GLY A 10 21.04 -7.54 -9.77
C GLY A 10 19.91 -8.47 -9.34
N TRP A 11 19.99 -9.75 -9.71
CA TRP A 11 19.03 -10.76 -9.23
C TRP A 11 19.06 -10.91 -7.71
N PHE A 12 20.24 -11.07 -7.11
CA PHE A 12 20.35 -11.17 -5.65
C PHE A 12 19.94 -9.88 -4.94
N GLU A 13 20.32 -8.73 -5.49
CA GLU A 13 19.92 -7.44 -4.91
C GLU A 13 18.41 -7.22 -4.98
N ALA A 14 17.75 -7.63 -6.06
CA ALA A 14 16.29 -7.57 -6.19
C ALA A 14 15.56 -8.46 -5.17
N LEU A 15 16.20 -9.52 -4.67
CA LEU A 15 15.64 -10.37 -3.61
C LEU A 15 15.82 -9.78 -2.20
N ASN A 16 16.70 -8.80 -2.03
CA ASN A 16 17.05 -8.22 -0.74
C ASN A 16 16.04 -7.15 -0.32
N ILE A 17 15.07 -7.51 0.53
CA ILE A 17 14.10 -6.57 1.09
C ILE A 17 14.80 -5.76 2.18
N ARG A 18 14.76 -4.43 2.04
CA ARG A 18 15.33 -3.50 3.02
C ARG A 18 14.24 -2.64 3.62
N THR A 19 14.24 -2.55 4.95
CA THR A 19 13.38 -1.62 5.66
C THR A 19 14.14 -0.32 5.91
N VAL A 20 13.57 0.79 5.47
CA VAL A 20 14.09 2.14 5.72
C VAL A 20 13.18 2.81 6.75
N THR A 21 13.75 3.29 7.85
CA THR A 21 13.00 4.01 8.88
C THR A 21 13.22 5.51 8.74
N ILE A 22 12.12 6.25 8.63
CA ILE A 22 12.11 7.72 8.58
C ILE A 22 11.33 8.23 9.79
N THR A 23 11.93 9.11 10.58
CA THR A 23 11.26 9.75 11.72
C THR A 23 10.85 11.16 11.34
N ILE A 24 9.56 11.47 11.47
CA ILE A 24 8.99 12.79 11.19
C ILE A 24 8.54 13.39 12.53
N PRO A 25 9.30 14.33 13.12
CA PRO A 25 8.87 15.00 14.34
C PRO A 25 7.70 15.94 14.03
N THR A 26 6.64 15.87 14.85
CA THR A 26 5.45 16.71 14.67
C THR A 26 4.78 16.99 16.01
N ALA A 27 4.23 18.18 16.15
CA ALA A 27 3.38 18.56 17.29
C ALA A 27 1.87 18.36 17.01
N LYS A 28 1.50 17.76 15.85
CA LYS A 28 0.11 17.65 15.40
C LYS A 28 -0.60 16.38 15.87
N LEU A 29 0.10 15.45 16.51
CA LEU A 29 -0.53 14.25 17.05
C LEU A 29 -1.53 14.62 18.16
N PRO A 30 -2.63 13.87 18.30
CA PRO A 30 -3.59 14.08 19.37
C PRO A 30 -2.95 13.92 20.76
N ARG A 31 -3.56 14.56 21.76
CA ARG A 31 -3.13 14.36 23.16
C ARG A 31 -3.20 12.89 23.53
N GLY A 32 -2.15 12.39 24.16
CA GLY A 32 -2.02 10.98 24.57
C GLY A 32 -1.54 10.03 23.47
N VAL A 33 -1.23 10.55 22.27
CA VAL A 33 -0.58 9.79 21.21
C VAL A 33 0.84 10.34 21.02
N ASP A 34 1.81 9.61 21.53
CA ASP A 34 3.22 10.04 21.47
C ASP A 34 3.89 9.66 20.16
N ARG A 35 3.37 8.62 19.48
CA ARG A 35 3.94 8.06 18.27
C ARG A 35 2.87 7.32 17.47
N VAL A 36 2.96 7.40 16.14
CA VAL A 36 2.26 6.51 15.20
C VAL A 36 3.30 5.95 14.24
N ARG A 37 3.39 4.63 14.16
CA ARG A 37 4.30 3.94 13.25
C ARG A 37 3.51 3.43 12.04
N ILE A 38 3.85 3.93 10.88
CA ILE A 38 3.20 3.59 9.62
C ILE A 38 4.20 2.81 8.76
N ALA A 39 3.87 1.57 8.42
CA ALA A 39 4.59 0.88 7.36
C ALA A 39 4.00 1.28 5.99
N GLN A 40 4.87 1.39 5.00
CA GLN A 40 4.45 1.66 3.62
C GLN A 40 4.99 0.57 2.70
N LEU A 41 4.12 0.07 1.83
CA LEU A 41 4.47 -0.69 0.64
C LEU A 41 3.99 0.07 -0.59
N SER A 42 4.76 0.01 -1.68
CA SER A 42 4.41 0.57 -2.98
C SER A 42 4.91 -0.34 -4.08
N ASP A 43 4.26 -0.33 -5.22
CA ASP A 43 4.74 -0.98 -6.43
C ASP A 43 5.08 -2.47 -6.23
N VAL A 44 4.20 -3.18 -5.52
CA VAL A 44 4.40 -4.60 -5.19
C VAL A 44 4.21 -5.47 -6.43
N HIS A 45 3.30 -5.10 -7.33
CA HIS A 45 3.02 -5.78 -8.59
C HIS A 45 2.78 -7.29 -8.43
N LEU A 46 1.83 -7.65 -7.54
CA LEU A 46 1.37 -9.03 -7.40
C LEU A 46 0.78 -9.51 -8.72
N GLY A 47 1.32 -10.62 -9.24
CA GLY A 47 0.94 -11.14 -10.54
C GLY A 47 1.80 -12.32 -10.94
N TRP A 48 2.27 -12.34 -12.18
CA TRP A 48 3.08 -13.43 -12.71
C TRP A 48 4.47 -13.53 -12.10
N ILE A 49 5.10 -12.40 -11.75
CA ILE A 49 6.48 -12.33 -11.27
C ILE A 49 6.53 -12.33 -9.75
N ILE A 50 5.75 -11.46 -9.12
CA ILE A 50 5.68 -11.37 -7.66
C ILE A 50 4.51 -12.20 -7.19
N GLN A 51 4.82 -13.27 -6.48
CA GLN A 51 3.87 -14.28 -6.01
C GLN A 51 3.92 -14.38 -4.48
N GLU A 52 3.17 -15.34 -3.94
CA GLU A 52 2.97 -15.59 -2.51
C GLU A 52 4.25 -15.47 -1.67
N GLN A 53 5.32 -16.18 -2.06
CA GLN A 53 6.55 -16.23 -1.26
C GLN A 53 7.20 -14.84 -1.09
N ARG A 54 7.19 -14.05 -2.16
CA ARG A 54 7.76 -12.69 -2.12
C ARG A 54 6.90 -11.77 -1.27
N LEU A 55 5.57 -11.86 -1.41
CA LEU A 55 4.63 -11.13 -0.57
C LEU A 55 4.81 -11.53 0.91
N ALA A 56 4.92 -12.82 1.23
CA ALA A 56 5.14 -13.29 2.59
C ALA A 56 6.39 -12.65 3.21
N ALA A 57 7.50 -12.62 2.48
CA ALA A 57 8.73 -11.99 2.94
C ALA A 57 8.58 -10.48 3.18
N MET A 58 7.83 -9.76 2.31
CA MET A 58 7.53 -8.34 2.51
C MET A 58 6.67 -8.12 3.77
N LEU A 59 5.63 -8.94 3.97
CA LEU A 59 4.76 -8.82 5.13
C LEU A 59 5.46 -9.25 6.43
N ASP A 60 6.43 -10.16 6.38
CA ASP A 60 7.26 -10.48 7.53
C ASP A 60 8.19 -9.30 7.91
N ALA A 61 8.74 -8.58 6.94
CA ALA A 61 9.47 -7.35 7.19
C ALA A 61 8.56 -6.25 7.78
N VAL A 62 7.32 -6.16 7.31
CA VAL A 62 6.30 -5.25 7.90
C VAL A 62 6.03 -5.65 9.35
N LYS A 63 5.77 -6.93 9.65
CA LYS A 63 5.56 -7.41 11.03
C LYS A 63 6.74 -7.10 11.94
N ALA A 64 7.97 -7.35 11.46
CA ALA A 64 9.19 -7.08 12.21
C ALA A 64 9.39 -5.59 12.55
N ALA A 65 8.82 -4.69 11.75
CA ALA A 65 8.82 -3.25 12.03
C ALA A 65 7.77 -2.83 13.08
N GLU A 66 6.89 -3.74 13.51
CA GLU A 66 5.81 -3.49 14.49
C GLU A 66 5.02 -2.21 14.23
N PRO A 67 4.42 -2.03 13.03
CA PRO A 67 3.69 -0.82 12.72
C PRO A 67 2.30 -0.82 13.36
N ASP A 68 1.76 0.37 13.58
CA ASP A 68 0.37 0.55 14.02
C ASP A 68 -0.61 0.37 12.85
N MET A 69 -0.16 0.67 11.62
CA MET A 69 -0.92 0.48 10.39
C MET A 69 0.00 0.22 9.20
N LEU A 70 -0.57 -0.35 8.14
CA LEU A 70 0.08 -0.49 6.83
C LEU A 70 -0.66 0.38 5.82
N VAL A 71 0.07 1.13 5.01
CA VAL A 71 -0.44 1.85 3.84
C VAL A 71 0.19 1.30 2.57
N ILE A 72 -0.63 1.08 1.54
CA ILE A 72 -0.21 0.61 0.23
C ILE A 72 -0.51 1.72 -0.78
N THR A 73 0.54 2.31 -1.33
CA THR A 73 0.46 3.58 -2.07
C THR A 73 0.31 3.40 -3.58
N GLY A 74 -0.33 2.31 -4.00
CA GLY A 74 -0.64 1.98 -5.40
C GLY A 74 0.16 0.81 -5.93
N ASP A 75 -0.23 0.35 -7.10
CA ASP A 75 0.40 -0.74 -7.85
C ASP A 75 0.64 -2.00 -7.03
N LEU A 76 -0.38 -2.37 -6.22
CA LEU A 76 -0.33 -3.61 -5.45
C LEU A 76 -0.48 -4.82 -6.36
N VAL A 77 -1.34 -4.73 -7.38
CA VAL A 77 -1.68 -5.85 -8.25
C VAL A 77 -1.32 -5.53 -9.70
N ASP A 78 -0.84 -6.55 -10.41
CA ASP A 78 -0.46 -6.47 -11.81
C ASP A 78 -0.79 -7.79 -12.52
N GLY A 79 -1.97 -7.86 -13.10
CA GLY A 79 -2.47 -9.03 -13.81
C GLY A 79 -3.70 -9.68 -13.18
N ASP A 80 -3.91 -10.96 -13.44
CA ASP A 80 -5.07 -11.69 -12.98
C ASP A 80 -5.03 -11.94 -11.47
N MET A 81 -6.12 -11.58 -10.80
CA MET A 81 -6.32 -11.75 -9.35
C MET A 81 -7.26 -12.91 -9.01
N GLU A 82 -7.69 -13.68 -10.00
CA GLU A 82 -8.41 -14.93 -9.74
C GLU A 82 -7.48 -15.93 -9.02
N GLU A 83 -8.07 -16.76 -8.15
CA GLU A 83 -7.35 -17.82 -7.43
C GLU A 83 -6.17 -17.37 -6.54
N ARG A 84 -6.15 -16.11 -6.06
CA ARG A 84 -5.11 -15.55 -5.17
C ARG A 84 -5.43 -15.74 -3.69
N GLN A 85 -5.95 -16.90 -3.31
CA GLN A 85 -6.39 -17.17 -1.93
C GLN A 85 -5.24 -17.16 -0.92
N ALA A 86 -4.05 -17.58 -1.32
CA ALA A 86 -2.86 -17.56 -0.46
C ALA A 86 -2.45 -16.13 -0.11
N GLU A 87 -2.38 -15.25 -1.10
CA GLU A 87 -2.04 -13.84 -0.90
C GLU A 87 -3.11 -13.11 -0.06
N VAL A 88 -4.39 -13.43 -0.29
CA VAL A 88 -5.50 -12.94 0.56
C VAL A 88 -5.30 -13.39 2.01
N ALA A 89 -4.95 -14.66 2.23
CA ALA A 89 -4.73 -15.19 3.57
C ALA A 89 -3.54 -14.53 4.28
N LEU A 90 -2.47 -14.21 3.55
CA LEU A 90 -1.30 -13.50 4.08
C LEU A 90 -1.68 -12.12 4.61
N PHE A 91 -2.43 -11.32 3.85
CA PHE A 91 -2.92 -10.01 4.30
C PHE A 91 -3.87 -10.14 5.48
N ARG A 92 -4.83 -11.07 5.44
CA ARG A 92 -5.77 -11.32 6.54
C ARG A 92 -5.07 -11.78 7.82
N GLY A 93 -3.92 -12.44 7.68
CA GLY A 93 -3.06 -12.84 8.80
C GLY A 93 -2.34 -11.66 9.47
N LEU A 94 -2.19 -10.53 8.79
CA LEU A 94 -1.54 -9.35 9.33
C LEU A 94 -2.53 -8.56 10.22
N LYS A 95 -2.34 -8.65 11.54
CA LYS A 95 -3.19 -7.96 12.52
C LYS A 95 -2.49 -6.69 12.99
N LEU A 96 -2.99 -5.54 12.57
CA LEU A 96 -2.45 -4.23 12.94
C LEU A 96 -3.50 -3.43 13.70
N PRO A 97 -3.12 -2.65 14.74
CA PRO A 97 -4.05 -1.89 15.58
C PRO A 97 -4.99 -0.97 14.80
N HIS A 98 -4.49 -0.36 13.74
CA HIS A 98 -5.24 0.59 12.92
C HIS A 98 -5.52 0.10 11.50
N GLY A 99 -5.22 -1.18 11.21
CA GLY A 99 -5.60 -1.83 9.97
C GLY A 99 -4.66 -1.57 8.78
N ILE A 100 -5.16 -1.92 7.60
CA ILE A 100 -4.43 -1.82 6.33
C ILE A 100 -5.23 -0.95 5.39
N TYR A 101 -4.58 0.06 4.82
CA TYR A 101 -5.17 1.00 3.86
C TYR A 101 -4.45 0.90 2.53
N ALA A 102 -5.19 1.09 1.44
CA ALA A 102 -4.62 1.07 0.11
C ALA A 102 -5.24 2.18 -0.75
N VAL A 103 -4.51 2.62 -1.76
CA VAL A 103 -5.03 3.40 -2.87
C VAL A 103 -4.88 2.62 -4.16
N THR A 104 -5.37 3.16 -5.28
CA THR A 104 -5.13 2.62 -6.61
C THR A 104 -3.89 3.29 -7.20
N GLY A 105 -3.09 2.51 -7.94
CA GLY A 105 -2.08 3.02 -8.87
C GLY A 105 -2.54 2.78 -10.32
N ASN A 106 -1.68 3.01 -11.29
CA ASN A 106 -2.04 2.83 -12.69
C ASN A 106 -2.19 1.35 -13.08
N HIS A 107 -1.46 0.43 -12.43
CA HIS A 107 -1.54 -1.00 -12.73
C HIS A 107 -2.86 -1.63 -12.33
N GLU A 108 -3.53 -1.17 -11.27
CA GLU A 108 -4.88 -1.62 -10.95
C GLU A 108 -5.87 -1.37 -12.08
N TYR A 109 -5.71 -0.26 -12.82
CA TYR A 109 -6.56 0.03 -13.98
C TYR A 109 -6.17 -0.81 -15.19
N HIS A 110 -4.88 -1.09 -15.40
CA HIS A 110 -4.41 -1.96 -16.47
C HIS A 110 -4.82 -3.41 -16.27
N ALA A 111 -4.70 -3.92 -15.06
CA ALA A 111 -5.09 -5.27 -14.68
C ALA A 111 -6.62 -5.49 -14.68
N GLY A 112 -7.39 -4.41 -14.61
CA GLY A 112 -8.84 -4.44 -14.45
C GLY A 112 -9.25 -4.04 -13.05
N ILE A 113 -9.71 -2.80 -12.91
CA ILE A 113 -10.00 -2.18 -11.61
C ILE A 113 -10.99 -2.99 -10.76
N GLY A 114 -11.97 -3.66 -11.38
CA GLY A 114 -12.96 -4.47 -10.67
C GLY A 114 -12.33 -5.62 -9.90
N GLN A 115 -11.48 -6.41 -10.54
CA GLN A 115 -10.79 -7.53 -9.88
C GLN A 115 -9.75 -7.04 -8.87
N ALA A 116 -9.07 -5.93 -9.14
CA ALA A 116 -8.11 -5.34 -8.23
C ALA A 116 -8.76 -4.88 -6.91
N LEU A 117 -9.92 -4.23 -7.01
CA LEU A 117 -10.69 -3.81 -5.84
C LEU A 117 -11.24 -5.01 -5.07
N ALA A 118 -11.81 -6.00 -5.77
CA ALA A 118 -12.31 -7.23 -5.16
C ALA A 118 -11.20 -7.98 -4.40
N PHE A 119 -10.02 -8.11 -4.98
CA PHE A 119 -8.86 -8.70 -4.30
C PHE A 119 -8.52 -7.93 -3.01
N LYS A 120 -8.39 -6.59 -3.08
CA LYS A 120 -8.05 -5.75 -1.93
C LYS A 120 -9.11 -5.89 -0.81
N GLU A 121 -10.38 -5.90 -1.16
CA GLU A 121 -11.48 -6.09 -0.21
C GLU A 121 -11.44 -7.50 0.43
N HIS A 122 -11.28 -8.56 -0.37
CA HIS A 122 -11.14 -9.92 0.14
C HIS A 122 -9.91 -10.07 1.03
N ALA A 123 -8.83 -9.37 0.75
CA ALA A 123 -7.63 -9.34 1.57
C ALA A 123 -7.79 -8.51 2.87
N GLY A 124 -8.92 -7.83 3.05
CA GLY A 124 -9.21 -7.03 4.25
C GLY A 124 -8.56 -5.65 4.24
N LEU A 125 -8.20 -5.14 3.07
CA LEU A 125 -7.66 -3.80 2.90
C LEU A 125 -8.80 -2.80 2.76
N ARG A 126 -8.71 -1.67 3.45
CA ARG A 126 -9.59 -0.52 3.20
C ARG A 126 -9.03 0.32 2.07
N VAL A 127 -9.68 0.28 0.92
CA VAL A 127 -9.27 1.07 -0.24
C VAL A 127 -9.86 2.48 -0.12
N LEU A 128 -8.99 3.49 -0.11
CA LEU A 128 -9.38 4.90 -0.08
C LEU A 128 -9.41 5.42 -1.52
N ARG A 129 -10.60 5.80 -1.97
CA ARG A 129 -10.81 6.32 -3.33
C ARG A 129 -11.43 7.70 -3.25
N ASN A 130 -10.59 8.73 -3.42
CA ASN A 130 -11.00 10.14 -3.34
C ASN A 130 -11.70 10.47 -2.02
N GLU A 131 -11.24 9.89 -0.94
CA GLU A 131 -11.76 10.08 0.41
C GLU A 131 -10.64 10.22 1.45
N ALA A 132 -10.98 10.77 2.60
CA ALA A 132 -10.10 10.86 3.75
C ALA A 132 -10.76 10.24 4.98
N VAL A 133 -9.94 9.55 5.79
CA VAL A 133 -10.37 8.87 7.01
C VAL A 133 -9.43 9.17 8.17
N ARG A 134 -9.92 9.00 9.39
CA ARG A 134 -9.10 9.09 10.59
C ARG A 134 -8.70 7.69 11.05
N ALA A 135 -7.41 7.48 11.25
CA ALA A 135 -6.87 6.24 11.77
C ALA A 135 -5.66 6.51 12.67
N GLY A 136 -5.60 5.90 13.85
CA GLY A 136 -4.46 6.01 14.76
C GLY A 136 -4.06 7.43 15.17
N GLY A 137 -4.99 8.39 15.09
CA GLY A 137 -4.71 9.80 15.40
C GLY A 137 -4.19 10.64 14.22
N VAL A 138 -4.03 10.04 13.04
CA VAL A 138 -3.67 10.72 11.80
C VAL A 138 -4.85 10.74 10.82
N ILE A 139 -4.78 11.61 9.81
CA ILE A 139 -5.71 11.64 8.70
C ILE A 139 -5.04 11.00 7.50
N LEU A 140 -5.64 9.92 6.99
CA LEU A 140 -5.24 9.28 5.75
C LEU A 140 -6.16 9.78 4.64
N ALA A 141 -5.58 10.37 3.59
CA ALA A 141 -6.29 10.76 2.39
C ALA A 141 -5.82 9.91 1.22
N GLY A 142 -6.75 9.26 0.54
CA GLY A 142 -6.48 8.47 -0.65
C GLY A 142 -7.14 9.06 -1.87
N VAL A 143 -6.40 9.16 -2.96
CA VAL A 143 -6.88 9.62 -4.27
C VAL A 143 -6.69 8.51 -5.29
N ASP A 144 -7.57 8.44 -6.27
CA ASP A 144 -7.40 7.55 -7.41
C ASP A 144 -6.25 8.06 -8.28
N ASP A 145 -5.47 7.14 -8.84
CA ASP A 145 -4.42 7.47 -9.79
C ASP A 145 -4.99 8.20 -11.02
N ARG A 146 -4.18 9.08 -11.60
CA ARG A 146 -4.57 9.87 -12.79
C ARG A 146 -4.88 9.02 -14.02
N ALA A 147 -4.35 7.79 -14.09
CA ALA A 147 -4.69 6.83 -15.14
C ALA A 147 -6.18 6.48 -15.15
N ALA A 148 -6.89 6.63 -14.03
CA ALA A 148 -8.33 6.43 -13.90
C ALA A 148 -9.12 7.11 -15.03
N ARG A 149 -8.70 8.32 -15.45
CA ARG A 149 -9.35 9.09 -16.54
C ARG A 149 -9.38 8.32 -17.85
N ARG A 150 -8.32 7.56 -18.17
CA ARG A 150 -8.23 6.78 -19.41
C ARG A 150 -9.24 5.65 -19.45
N TYR A 151 -9.73 5.25 -18.27
CA TYR A 151 -10.71 4.17 -18.08
C TYR A 151 -12.11 4.69 -17.73
N GLY A 152 -12.35 6.01 -17.90
CA GLY A 152 -13.66 6.62 -17.67
C GLY A 152 -14.03 6.88 -16.20
N TYR A 153 -13.08 6.79 -15.28
CA TYR A 153 -13.31 7.09 -13.87
C TYR A 153 -12.97 8.55 -13.55
N PRO A 154 -13.70 9.18 -12.62
CA PRO A 154 -13.44 10.55 -12.20
C PRO A 154 -12.11 10.63 -11.44
N VAL A 155 -11.35 11.69 -11.69
CA VAL A 155 -10.17 12.04 -10.89
C VAL A 155 -10.43 13.39 -10.27
N VAL A 156 -10.35 13.46 -8.96
CA VAL A 156 -10.53 14.69 -8.19
C VAL A 156 -9.17 15.34 -7.89
N PRO A 157 -9.10 16.64 -7.69
CA PRO A 157 -7.89 17.31 -7.20
C PRO A 157 -7.52 16.81 -5.79
N ASP A 158 -6.24 16.51 -5.55
CA ASP A 158 -5.75 15.98 -4.27
C ASP A 158 -6.18 16.84 -3.07
N ALA A 159 -6.10 18.16 -3.23
CA ALA A 159 -6.52 19.12 -2.20
C ALA A 159 -8.01 19.03 -1.84
N SER A 160 -8.88 18.60 -2.77
CA SER A 160 -10.32 18.51 -2.51
C SER A 160 -10.67 17.39 -1.54
N VAL A 161 -9.88 16.33 -1.48
CA VAL A 161 -10.07 15.19 -0.58
C VAL A 161 -9.82 15.58 0.88
N LEU A 162 -8.97 16.58 1.09
CA LEU A 162 -8.69 17.15 2.42
C LEU A 162 -9.60 18.34 2.77
N ALA A 163 -10.47 18.77 1.85
CA ALA A 163 -11.39 19.87 2.10
C ALA A 163 -12.33 19.51 3.27
N GLY A 164 -12.38 20.37 4.27
CA GLY A 164 -13.16 20.14 5.50
C GLY A 164 -12.43 19.36 6.59
N MET A 165 -11.20 18.89 6.34
CA MET A 165 -10.37 18.32 7.40
C MET A 165 -9.72 19.44 8.23
N PRO A 166 -9.60 19.27 9.57
CA PRO A 166 -8.97 20.28 10.42
C PRO A 166 -7.51 20.51 10.01
N PRO A 167 -7.08 21.75 9.73
CA PRO A 167 -5.72 22.04 9.26
C PRO A 167 -4.63 21.77 10.31
N ASN A 168 -5.00 21.56 11.57
CA ASN A 168 -4.09 21.42 12.71
C ASN A 168 -3.86 19.94 13.11
N ARG A 169 -4.28 19.00 12.30
CA ARG A 169 -4.10 17.56 12.56
C ARG A 169 -3.37 16.91 11.41
N PHE A 170 -2.57 15.91 11.74
CA PHE A 170 -1.98 15.03 10.75
C PHE A 170 -3.06 14.21 10.12
#